data_132319462e45e406a20a4314eb3454a3
#
_entry.id   132319462e45e406a20a4314eb3454a3
#
_cell.length_a   1.000
_cell.length_b   1.000
_cell.length_c   1.000
_cell.angle_alpha   90.00
_cell.angle_beta   90.00
_cell.angle_gamma   90.00
#
_symmetry.space_group_name_H-M   'P 1'
#
loop_
_entity.id
_entity.type
_entity.pdbx_description
1 polymer ?
#
loop_
_entity_poly.entity_id
_entity_poly.type
_entity_poly.pdbx_seq_one_letter_code
_entity_poly.pdbx_strand_id
1 'polypeptide(L)'
;FYTRHFFNSGVIMSTMKYDFTVENLGECKVKSPIELSLDHGTFRAAYVKDSSFVRRQVNVFKDNDDAEDAKANNLEKAGPREYIYFNPAHVTAGICTCGGLCPGLNDVIRAVVRCLWNRYGVRRIRGIQFGYKGFFTEQGYETIDLNPDNVDTIHKIGGSFLGTSRGGGDRVNDIVDSIERLGINMMFIIGGDGTQRGALDIANEIDKRGLKISVVGIPKTVDNDLEFIDRSFGFETAVQKATQAVNSIHMEAHSQINGIGLVKLMGRESGFIAT
;
A
#
# COMPACT_ATOMS: atom_id res chain seq x y z
N PHE A 1 5.95 -8.18 -7.50
CA PHE A 1 6.92 -9.11 -8.08
C PHE A 1 8.30 -8.87 -7.50
N TYR A 2 8.77 -9.70 -6.56
CA TYR A 2 10.12 -9.63 -6.01
C TYR A 2 10.74 -11.01 -5.97
N THR A 3 11.66 -11.28 -6.90
CA THR A 3 12.71 -12.28 -6.73
C THR A 3 13.99 -11.54 -6.30
N ARG A 4 14.45 -11.77 -5.06
CA ARG A 4 15.78 -11.34 -4.62
C ARG A 4 16.83 -12.02 -5.49
N HIS A 5 17.61 -11.23 -6.22
CA HIS A 5 18.92 -11.66 -6.66
C HIS A 5 19.97 -10.88 -5.88
N PHE A 6 20.80 -11.62 -5.15
CA PHE A 6 21.99 -11.11 -4.51
C PHE A 6 22.90 -10.49 -5.56
N PHE A 7 23.39 -9.30 -5.28
CA PHE A 7 24.48 -8.70 -6.02
C PHE A 7 25.73 -9.58 -5.87
N ASN A 8 26.06 -10.28 -6.93
CA ASN A 8 27.41 -10.78 -7.16
C ASN A 8 28.02 -9.95 -8.28
N SER A 9 29.12 -9.28 -7.96
CA SER A 9 29.87 -8.40 -8.85
C SER A 9 30.21 -9.12 -10.16
N GLY A 10 29.69 -8.58 -11.28
CA GLY A 10 30.21 -8.90 -12.60
C GLY A 10 29.30 -9.68 -13.53
N VAL A 11 27.97 -9.66 -13.38
CA VAL A 11 27.04 -10.26 -14.35
C VAL A 11 26.22 -9.16 -15.01
N ILE A 12 26.29 -9.12 -16.34
CA ILE A 12 25.46 -8.36 -17.27
C ILE A 12 24.00 -8.39 -16.78
N MET A 13 23.41 -7.21 -16.54
CA MET A 13 21.98 -7.05 -16.28
C MET A 13 21.19 -7.74 -17.40
N SER A 14 20.75 -8.97 -17.18
CA SER A 14 19.65 -9.52 -17.96
C SER A 14 18.45 -8.64 -17.66
N THR A 15 17.91 -7.99 -18.67
CA THR A 15 16.71 -7.17 -18.60
C THR A 15 15.56 -7.97 -18.01
N MET A 16 15.32 -7.84 -16.70
CA MET A 16 14.09 -8.33 -16.10
C MET A 16 12.94 -7.59 -16.78
N LYS A 17 12.15 -8.32 -17.55
CA LYS A 17 10.91 -7.79 -18.14
C LYS A 17 9.89 -7.66 -17.02
N TYR A 18 9.59 -6.43 -16.60
CA TYR A 18 8.47 -6.15 -15.73
C TYR A 18 7.17 -6.10 -16.54
N ASP A 19 6.09 -6.58 -15.99
CA ASP A 19 4.74 -6.38 -16.50
C ASP A 19 3.91 -5.64 -15.45
N PHE A 20 3.50 -4.41 -15.75
CA PHE A 20 2.69 -3.57 -14.88
C PHE A 20 1.19 -3.62 -15.23
N THR A 21 0.79 -4.58 -16.04
CA THR A 21 -0.63 -4.79 -16.33
C THR A 21 -1.38 -5.14 -15.06
N VAL A 22 -2.43 -4.37 -14.75
CA VAL A 22 -3.30 -4.64 -13.61
C VAL A 22 -4.40 -5.60 -14.04
N GLU A 23 -4.47 -6.76 -13.38
CA GLU A 23 -5.59 -7.68 -13.53
C GLU A 23 -6.87 -7.09 -12.95
N ASN A 24 -7.99 -7.32 -13.62
CA ASN A 24 -9.28 -6.80 -13.18
C ASN A 24 -10.34 -7.90 -13.10
N LEU A 25 -11.37 -7.65 -12.31
CA LEU A 25 -12.45 -8.62 -12.05
C LEU A 25 -13.47 -8.72 -13.19
N GLY A 26 -13.39 -7.82 -14.18
CA GLY A 26 -14.28 -7.76 -15.32
C GLY A 26 -14.73 -6.32 -15.64
N GLU A 27 -15.73 -6.19 -16.50
CA GLU A 27 -16.22 -4.91 -16.99
C GLU A 27 -16.88 -4.06 -15.89
N CYS A 28 -16.50 -2.79 -15.80
CA CYS A 28 -17.07 -1.81 -14.86
C CYS A 28 -18.37 -1.25 -15.44
N LYS A 29 -19.52 -1.55 -14.83
CA LYS A 29 -20.87 -1.15 -15.31
C LYS A 29 -21.64 -0.26 -14.35
N VAL A 30 -21.17 -0.13 -13.12
CA VAL A 30 -21.82 0.67 -12.09
C VAL A 30 -21.33 2.10 -12.20
N LYS A 31 -22.24 3.05 -12.36
CA LYS A 31 -21.87 4.47 -12.37
C LYS A 31 -21.31 4.86 -11.02
N SER A 32 -20.16 5.54 -11.02
CA SER A 32 -19.54 6.04 -9.80
C SER A 32 -20.48 7.02 -9.07
N PRO A 33 -20.61 6.92 -7.76
CA PRO A 33 -21.37 7.92 -6.98
C PRO A 33 -20.65 9.27 -6.85
N ILE A 34 -19.37 9.34 -7.27
CA ILE A 34 -18.63 10.61 -7.30
C ILE A 34 -19.01 11.33 -8.59
N GLU A 35 -19.50 12.56 -8.48
CA GLU A 35 -19.82 13.40 -9.65
C GLU A 35 -18.62 14.29 -10.00
N LEU A 36 -17.98 14.00 -11.11
CA LEU A 36 -16.84 14.76 -11.64
C LEU A 36 -17.08 15.15 -13.10
N SER A 37 -16.27 16.09 -13.59
CA SER A 37 -16.29 16.48 -15.00
C SER A 37 -15.69 15.38 -15.89
N LEU A 38 -16.21 15.25 -17.10
CA LEU A 38 -15.63 14.46 -18.19
C LEU A 38 -14.62 15.29 -19.01
N ASP A 39 -14.61 16.61 -18.86
CA ASP A 39 -13.75 17.50 -19.61
C ASP A 39 -12.34 17.51 -19.02
N HIS A 40 -11.39 17.03 -19.83
CA HIS A 40 -9.98 17.09 -19.52
C HIS A 40 -9.40 18.45 -19.95
N GLY A 41 -8.62 19.07 -19.05
CA GLY A 41 -7.96 20.35 -19.34
C GLY A 41 -8.63 21.59 -18.74
N THR A 42 -9.72 21.42 -18.01
CA THR A 42 -10.28 22.47 -17.15
C THR A 42 -9.67 22.40 -15.74
N PHE A 43 -9.73 23.51 -14.97
CA PHE A 43 -9.32 23.53 -13.56
C PHE A 43 -10.22 22.71 -12.63
N ARG A 44 -11.20 21.97 -13.17
CA ARG A 44 -12.10 21.11 -12.42
C ARG A 44 -11.53 19.69 -12.30
N ALA A 45 -11.77 19.05 -11.18
CA ALA A 45 -11.48 17.65 -11.02
C ALA A 45 -12.27 16.82 -12.06
N ALA A 46 -11.55 15.93 -12.76
CA ALA A 46 -12.12 15.10 -13.81
C ALA A 46 -11.90 13.61 -13.50
N TYR A 47 -12.73 12.75 -14.09
CA TYR A 47 -12.48 11.32 -14.08
C TYR A 47 -11.19 10.97 -14.83
N VAL A 48 -10.50 9.97 -14.34
CA VAL A 48 -9.35 9.40 -15.03
C VAL A 48 -9.87 8.37 -16.04
N LYS A 49 -9.44 8.45 -17.29
CA LYS A 49 -9.79 7.48 -18.33
C LYS A 49 -9.03 6.17 -18.11
N ASP A 50 -9.65 5.03 -18.43
CA ASP A 50 -9.02 3.71 -18.35
C ASP A 50 -7.79 3.57 -19.28
N SER A 51 -7.76 4.36 -20.36
CA SER A 51 -6.62 4.46 -21.28
C SER A 51 -5.51 5.40 -20.82
N SER A 52 -5.58 5.93 -19.59
CA SER A 52 -4.58 6.87 -19.07
C SER A 52 -3.50 6.14 -18.29
N PHE A 53 -2.25 6.34 -18.70
CA PHE A 53 -1.07 5.74 -18.08
C PHE A 53 -0.09 6.82 -17.63
N VAL A 54 0.75 6.47 -16.67
CA VAL A 54 1.92 7.23 -16.24
C VAL A 54 3.15 6.42 -16.63
N ARG A 55 4.09 7.06 -17.31
CA ARG A 55 5.31 6.40 -17.73
C ARG A 55 6.32 6.34 -16.58
N ARG A 56 6.85 5.16 -16.31
CA ARG A 56 7.85 4.94 -15.26
C ARG A 56 9.18 5.63 -15.60
N GLN A 57 9.64 5.44 -16.84
CA GLN A 57 10.86 6.08 -17.32
C GLN A 57 10.50 7.33 -18.13
N VAL A 58 11.00 8.47 -17.68
CA VAL A 58 10.83 9.75 -18.38
C VAL A 58 11.72 9.81 -19.62
N ASN A 59 12.93 9.22 -19.56
CA ASN A 59 13.85 9.15 -20.68
C ASN A 59 13.45 8.01 -21.64
N VAL A 60 13.11 8.34 -22.86
CA VAL A 60 12.74 7.41 -23.93
C VAL A 60 13.90 7.33 -24.91
N PHE A 61 14.41 6.13 -25.16
CA PHE A 61 15.38 5.87 -26.22
C PHE A 61 14.61 5.51 -27.48
N LYS A 62 15.09 5.99 -28.66
CA LYS A 62 14.41 5.82 -29.95
C LYS A 62 14.15 4.36 -30.36
N ASP A 63 14.90 3.43 -29.78
CA ASP A 63 14.87 2.01 -30.15
C ASP A 63 13.91 1.18 -29.28
N ASN A 64 13.17 1.81 -28.36
CA ASN A 64 12.36 1.12 -27.34
C ASN A 64 10.84 1.40 -27.49
N ASP A 65 10.31 1.53 -28.71
CA ASP A 65 8.88 1.81 -28.93
C ASP A 65 8.04 0.54 -29.18
N ASP A 66 8.52 -0.63 -28.77
CA ASP A 66 7.80 -1.89 -28.90
C ASP A 66 6.65 -2.01 -27.87
N ALA A 67 5.61 -2.77 -28.23
CA ALA A 67 4.45 -3.03 -27.36
C ALA A 67 4.85 -3.69 -26.03
N GLU A 68 5.97 -4.43 -25.99
CA GLU A 68 6.55 -5.02 -24.77
C GLU A 68 7.16 -3.94 -23.87
N ASP A 69 7.79 -2.90 -24.43
CA ASP A 69 8.32 -1.77 -23.65
C ASP A 69 7.19 -0.95 -23.03
N ALA A 70 6.05 -0.83 -23.73
CA ALA A 70 4.88 -0.16 -23.19
C ALA A 70 4.34 -0.86 -21.92
N LYS A 71 4.25 -2.21 -21.90
CA LYS A 71 3.83 -2.98 -20.72
C LYS A 71 4.81 -2.85 -19.55
N ALA A 72 6.10 -2.82 -19.84
CA ALA A 72 7.16 -2.70 -18.85
C ALA A 72 7.34 -1.29 -18.30
N ASN A 73 6.79 -0.26 -18.95
CA ASN A 73 7.03 1.13 -18.58
C ASN A 73 5.76 1.94 -18.30
N ASN A 74 4.57 1.44 -18.61
CA ASN A 74 3.32 2.13 -18.39
C ASN A 74 2.61 1.62 -17.15
N LEU A 75 2.45 2.50 -16.16
CA LEU A 75 1.67 2.28 -14.96
C LEU A 75 0.27 2.85 -15.18
N GLU A 76 -0.77 2.09 -14.85
CA GLU A 76 -2.13 2.59 -14.90
C GLU A 76 -2.28 3.81 -14.01
N LYS A 77 -2.82 4.91 -14.58
CA LYS A 77 -2.99 6.15 -13.82
C LYS A 77 -4.06 5.97 -12.75
N ALA A 78 -3.70 6.16 -11.49
CA ALA A 78 -4.63 6.15 -10.38
C ALA A 78 -5.59 7.35 -10.42
N GLY A 79 -6.81 7.13 -9.93
CA GLY A 79 -7.80 8.17 -9.78
C GLY A 79 -9.23 7.66 -9.97
N PRO A 80 -10.23 8.50 -9.71
CA PRO A 80 -11.63 8.11 -9.81
C PRO A 80 -12.02 7.81 -11.27
N ARG A 81 -12.77 6.73 -11.44
CA ARG A 81 -13.36 6.32 -12.73
C ARG A 81 -14.83 6.70 -12.78
N GLU A 82 -15.38 6.93 -13.97
CA GLU A 82 -16.79 7.19 -14.19
C GLU A 82 -17.64 5.94 -13.90
N TYR A 83 -17.11 4.77 -14.30
CA TYR A 83 -17.73 3.48 -14.02
C TYR A 83 -16.81 2.65 -13.12
N ILE A 84 -17.41 1.94 -12.17
CA ILE A 84 -16.76 1.08 -11.20
C ILE A 84 -17.34 -0.34 -11.26
N TYR A 85 -16.61 -1.32 -10.77
CA TYR A 85 -17.01 -2.71 -10.81
C TYR A 85 -18.08 -3.05 -9.76
N PHE A 86 -17.83 -2.70 -8.50
CA PHE A 86 -18.74 -3.01 -7.41
C PHE A 86 -19.83 -1.94 -7.21
N ASN A 87 -21.05 -2.38 -6.91
CA ASN A 87 -22.05 -1.49 -6.36
C ASN A 87 -21.73 -1.19 -4.89
N PRO A 88 -21.43 0.06 -4.52
CA PRO A 88 -21.01 0.40 -3.16
C PRO A 88 -22.00 0.00 -2.06
N ALA A 89 -23.30 -0.05 -2.35
CA ALA A 89 -24.31 -0.47 -1.39
C ALA A 89 -24.15 -1.93 -0.95
N HIS A 90 -23.54 -2.77 -1.78
CA HIS A 90 -23.34 -4.19 -1.52
C HIS A 90 -21.91 -4.54 -1.09
N VAL A 91 -21.00 -3.56 -1.04
CA VAL A 91 -19.60 -3.79 -0.67
C VAL A 91 -19.44 -3.96 0.84
N THR A 92 -18.70 -4.96 1.23
CA THR A 92 -18.02 -5.04 2.53
C THR A 92 -16.52 -4.90 2.28
N ALA A 93 -15.91 -3.84 2.78
CA ALA A 93 -14.47 -3.61 2.68
C ALA A 93 -13.75 -4.14 3.91
N GLY A 94 -12.57 -4.73 3.73
CA GLY A 94 -11.65 -5.12 4.80
C GLY A 94 -10.39 -4.26 4.77
N ILE A 95 -9.85 -3.91 5.92
CA ILE A 95 -8.57 -3.18 6.05
C ILE A 95 -7.71 -3.92 7.08
N CYS A 96 -6.48 -4.27 6.74
CA CYS A 96 -5.51 -4.79 7.70
C CYS A 96 -4.16 -4.09 7.58
N THR A 97 -3.40 -4.09 8.68
CA THR A 97 -2.06 -3.51 8.77
C THR A 97 -1.05 -4.56 9.22
N CYS A 98 -0.02 -4.80 8.42
CA CYS A 98 0.97 -5.83 8.66
C CYS A 98 2.39 -5.27 8.77
N GLY A 99 3.25 -5.98 9.49
CA GLY A 99 4.67 -5.66 9.61
C GLY A 99 4.99 -4.63 10.69
N GLY A 100 6.08 -3.88 10.51
CA GLY A 100 6.52 -2.85 11.45
C GLY A 100 5.66 -1.59 11.42
N LEU A 101 5.83 -0.74 12.42
CA LEU A 101 5.17 0.56 12.48
C LEU A 101 5.83 1.56 11.52
N CYS A 102 5.02 2.50 11.05
CA CYS A 102 5.47 3.59 10.19
C CYS A 102 4.64 4.85 10.55
N PRO A 103 5.24 6.04 10.60
CA PRO A 103 4.48 7.28 10.74
C PRO A 103 3.45 7.39 9.61
N GLY A 104 2.23 7.85 9.93
CA GLY A 104 1.15 7.99 8.94
C GLY A 104 0.31 6.73 8.71
N LEU A 105 0.60 5.61 9.39
CA LEU A 105 -0.17 4.37 9.22
C LEU A 105 -1.67 4.56 9.53
N ASN A 106 -1.98 5.25 10.62
CA ASN A 106 -3.36 5.58 10.98
C ASN A 106 -4.00 6.61 10.05
N ASP A 107 -3.21 7.50 9.43
CA ASP A 107 -3.70 8.42 8.39
C ASP A 107 -4.20 7.64 7.17
N VAL A 108 -3.49 6.60 6.75
CA VAL A 108 -3.90 5.73 5.64
C VAL A 108 -5.19 5.01 5.98
N ILE A 109 -5.32 4.40 7.18
CA ILE A 109 -6.56 3.76 7.62
C ILE A 109 -7.71 4.76 7.56
N ARG A 110 -7.52 5.94 8.16
CA ARG A 110 -8.53 7.01 8.18
C ARG A 110 -8.91 7.47 6.77
N ALA A 111 -7.94 7.66 5.90
CA ALA A 111 -8.18 8.12 4.53
C ALA A 111 -8.99 7.09 3.72
N VAL A 112 -8.67 5.81 3.82
CA VAL A 112 -9.41 4.73 3.16
C VAL A 112 -10.85 4.68 3.67
N VAL A 113 -11.05 4.67 5.00
CA VAL A 113 -12.39 4.65 5.60
C VAL A 113 -13.21 5.86 5.17
N ARG A 114 -12.66 7.07 5.26
CA ARG A 114 -13.39 8.29 4.88
C ARG A 114 -13.68 8.36 3.38
N CYS A 115 -12.76 7.90 2.55
CA CYS A 115 -12.97 7.82 1.11
C CYS A 115 -14.12 6.86 0.77
N LEU A 116 -14.07 5.63 1.27
CA LEU A 116 -15.12 4.63 1.06
C LEU A 116 -16.47 5.11 1.56
N TRP A 117 -16.51 5.67 2.77
CA TRP A 117 -17.75 6.10 3.40
C TRP A 117 -18.35 7.36 2.77
N ASN A 118 -17.55 8.44 2.67
CA ASN A 118 -18.06 9.74 2.27
C ASN A 118 -18.18 9.91 0.76
N ARG A 119 -17.26 9.30 -0.01
CA ARG A 119 -17.23 9.48 -1.46
C ARG A 119 -17.96 8.38 -2.21
N TYR A 120 -17.81 7.13 -1.78
CA TYR A 120 -18.39 5.98 -2.45
C TYR A 120 -19.68 5.45 -1.77
N GLY A 121 -19.98 5.86 -0.55
CA GLY A 121 -21.19 5.42 0.15
C GLY A 121 -21.11 3.99 0.71
N VAL A 122 -19.91 3.40 0.79
CA VAL A 122 -19.71 2.09 1.42
C VAL A 122 -19.94 2.21 2.92
N ARG A 123 -20.80 1.36 3.48
CA ARG A 123 -21.22 1.44 4.90
C ARG A 123 -20.71 0.26 5.74
N ARG A 124 -20.20 -0.78 5.13
CA ARG A 124 -19.65 -1.94 5.83
C ARG A 124 -18.15 -1.97 5.62
N ILE A 125 -17.39 -1.55 6.62
CA ILE A 125 -15.93 -1.51 6.59
C ILE A 125 -15.42 -2.22 7.83
N ARG A 126 -14.68 -3.32 7.64
CA ARG A 126 -14.13 -4.18 8.68
C ARG A 126 -12.65 -3.93 8.87
N GLY A 127 -12.24 -3.54 10.07
CA GLY A 127 -10.84 -3.52 10.46
C GLY A 127 -10.42 -4.89 10.96
N ILE A 128 -9.42 -5.50 10.32
CA ILE A 128 -8.85 -6.77 10.74
C ILE A 128 -7.70 -6.47 11.71
N GLN A 129 -7.81 -6.98 12.92
CA GLN A 129 -6.83 -6.71 13.98
C GLN A 129 -5.56 -7.54 13.78
N PHE A 130 -4.41 -6.99 14.12
CA PHE A 130 -3.10 -7.65 14.13
C PHE A 130 -2.69 -8.30 12.80
N GLY A 131 -3.02 -7.63 11.68
CA GLY A 131 -2.59 -8.02 10.34
C GLY A 131 -3.14 -9.38 9.91
N TYR A 132 -2.32 -10.20 9.26
CA TYR A 132 -2.77 -11.52 8.79
C TYR A 132 -3.22 -12.45 9.91
N LYS A 133 -2.70 -12.28 11.13
CA LYS A 133 -3.12 -13.10 12.27
C LYS A 133 -4.59 -12.90 12.65
N GLY A 134 -5.16 -11.74 12.33
CA GLY A 134 -6.56 -11.44 12.59
C GLY A 134 -7.56 -12.23 11.75
N PHE A 135 -7.10 -12.93 10.70
CA PHE A 135 -7.94 -13.83 9.93
C PHE A 135 -8.09 -15.22 10.56
N PHE A 136 -7.20 -15.59 11.49
CA PHE A 136 -7.16 -16.91 12.07
C PHE A 136 -8.12 -17.01 13.26
N THR A 137 -9.14 -17.85 13.13
CA THR A 137 -10.19 -18.01 14.16
C THR A 137 -9.63 -18.47 15.52
N GLU A 138 -8.57 -19.26 15.51
CA GLU A 138 -7.90 -19.71 16.74
C GLU A 138 -7.21 -18.59 17.53
N GLN A 139 -6.96 -17.45 16.90
CA GLN A 139 -6.41 -16.27 17.60
C GLN A 139 -7.46 -15.49 18.39
N GLY A 140 -8.75 -15.71 18.12
CA GLY A 140 -9.84 -15.09 18.84
C GLY A 140 -9.99 -13.58 18.64
N TYR A 141 -9.35 -13.00 17.62
CA TYR A 141 -9.49 -11.58 17.32
C TYR A 141 -10.80 -11.29 16.59
N GLU A 142 -11.56 -10.34 17.12
CA GLU A 142 -12.76 -9.85 16.46
C GLU A 142 -12.42 -8.74 15.46
N THR A 143 -13.26 -8.58 14.43
CA THR A 143 -13.14 -7.44 13.53
C THR A 143 -13.72 -6.17 14.15
N ILE A 144 -13.14 -5.02 13.85
CA ILE A 144 -13.64 -3.72 14.27
C ILE A 144 -14.48 -3.11 13.15
N ASP A 145 -15.72 -2.73 13.42
CA ASP A 145 -16.52 -1.96 12.47
C ASP A 145 -15.96 -0.53 12.37
N LEU A 146 -15.50 -0.17 11.17
CA LEU A 146 -14.88 1.13 10.91
C LEU A 146 -15.88 2.10 10.29
N ASN A 147 -15.89 3.31 10.81
CA ASN A 147 -16.72 4.42 10.33
C ASN A 147 -15.97 5.76 10.53
N PRO A 148 -16.46 6.88 9.95
CA PRO A 148 -15.79 8.17 10.10
C PRO A 148 -15.58 8.61 11.55
N ASP A 149 -16.49 8.26 12.47
CA ASP A 149 -16.45 8.74 13.85
C ASP A 149 -15.33 8.07 14.64
N ASN A 150 -15.20 6.73 14.52
CA ASN A 150 -14.18 6.01 15.28
C ASN A 150 -12.75 6.14 14.69
N VAL A 151 -12.63 6.61 13.45
CA VAL A 151 -11.31 6.91 12.86
C VAL A 151 -10.97 8.41 12.85
N ASP A 152 -11.84 9.28 13.38
CA ASP A 152 -11.68 10.74 13.22
C ASP A 152 -10.35 11.27 13.80
N THR A 153 -9.94 10.77 14.94
CA THR A 153 -8.75 11.26 15.67
C THR A 153 -7.54 10.33 15.62
N ILE A 154 -7.63 9.14 15.01
CA ILE A 154 -6.55 8.15 15.04
C ILE A 154 -5.25 8.63 14.39
N HIS A 155 -5.31 9.58 13.46
CA HIS A 155 -4.14 10.20 12.84
C HIS A 155 -3.26 10.98 13.82
N LYS A 156 -3.79 11.35 14.99
CA LYS A 156 -3.05 12.05 16.05
C LYS A 156 -2.30 11.08 16.98
N ILE A 157 -2.51 9.78 16.79
CA ILE A 157 -1.97 8.72 17.65
C ILE A 157 -0.96 7.92 16.84
N GLY A 158 0.21 7.66 17.40
CA GLY A 158 1.21 6.78 16.80
C GLY A 158 0.80 5.31 16.84
N GLY A 159 1.53 4.47 16.11
CA GLY A 159 1.26 3.04 16.05
C GLY A 159 0.24 2.66 14.98
N SER A 160 -0.54 1.63 15.23
CA SER A 160 -1.64 1.18 14.38
C SER A 160 -2.92 1.04 15.19
N PHE A 161 -3.99 1.70 14.76
CA PHE A 161 -5.32 1.57 15.37
C PHE A 161 -5.85 0.13 15.31
N LEU A 162 -5.49 -0.61 14.26
CA LEU A 162 -5.88 -2.01 14.08
C LEU A 162 -4.88 -2.99 14.71
N GLY A 163 -3.80 -2.50 15.32
CA GLY A 163 -2.67 -3.35 15.66
C GLY A 163 -1.95 -3.86 14.42
N THR A 164 -0.80 -4.49 14.61
CA THR A 164 -0.01 -5.06 13.51
C THR A 164 0.74 -6.29 13.99
N SER A 165 1.04 -7.20 13.08
CA SER A 165 1.90 -8.36 13.37
C SER A 165 2.77 -8.70 12.16
N ARG A 166 3.78 -9.54 12.39
CA ARG A 166 4.60 -10.15 11.33
C ARG A 166 4.21 -11.60 11.15
N GLY A 167 4.40 -12.13 9.94
CA GLY A 167 4.09 -13.51 9.57
C GLY A 167 2.61 -13.75 9.31
N GLY A 168 2.26 -15.00 9.03
CA GLY A 168 0.90 -15.45 8.74
C GLY A 168 0.48 -15.33 7.27
N GLY A 169 1.26 -14.66 6.42
CA GLY A 169 0.97 -14.55 4.98
C GLY A 169 1.18 -15.85 4.19
N ASP A 170 1.75 -16.87 4.81
CA ASP A 170 1.93 -18.21 4.27
C ASP A 170 0.66 -19.08 4.38
N ARG A 171 -0.28 -18.71 5.25
CA ARG A 171 -1.56 -19.40 5.45
C ARG A 171 -2.65 -18.84 4.53
N VAL A 172 -2.39 -18.84 3.23
CA VAL A 172 -3.23 -18.18 2.22
C VAL A 172 -4.66 -18.72 2.21
N ASN A 173 -4.82 -20.04 2.27
CA ASN A 173 -6.14 -20.67 2.25
C ASN A 173 -7.01 -20.23 3.44
N ASP A 174 -6.44 -20.22 4.65
CA ASP A 174 -7.17 -19.83 5.86
C ASP A 174 -7.57 -18.34 5.81
N ILE A 175 -6.72 -17.50 5.20
CA ILE A 175 -7.02 -16.08 5.01
C ILE A 175 -8.18 -15.93 4.03
N VAL A 176 -8.14 -16.61 2.88
CA VAL A 176 -9.21 -16.53 1.87
C VAL A 176 -10.53 -17.08 2.43
N ASP A 177 -10.50 -18.20 3.14
CA ASP A 177 -11.69 -18.76 3.82
C ASP A 177 -12.31 -17.73 4.79
N SER A 178 -11.45 -17.01 5.52
CA SER A 178 -11.92 -15.97 6.44
C SER A 178 -12.47 -14.75 5.73
N ILE A 179 -11.88 -14.33 4.59
CA ILE A 179 -12.39 -13.25 3.75
C ILE A 179 -13.79 -13.60 3.23
N GLU A 180 -13.99 -14.84 2.74
CA GLU A 180 -15.30 -15.33 2.30
C GLU A 180 -16.30 -15.37 3.45
N ARG A 181 -15.94 -15.95 4.60
CA ARG A 181 -16.79 -16.02 5.80
C ARG A 181 -17.22 -14.66 6.31
N LEU A 182 -16.36 -13.64 6.23
CA LEU A 182 -16.65 -12.27 6.62
C LEU A 182 -17.42 -11.48 5.53
N GLY A 183 -17.63 -12.10 4.36
CA GLY A 183 -18.31 -11.47 3.22
C GLY A 183 -17.58 -10.26 2.64
N ILE A 184 -16.25 -10.23 2.76
CA ILE A 184 -15.43 -9.13 2.26
C ILE A 184 -15.28 -9.24 0.74
N ASN A 185 -15.62 -8.16 0.01
CA ASN A 185 -15.48 -8.08 -1.45
C ASN A 185 -14.27 -7.23 -1.86
N MET A 186 -13.77 -6.38 -0.97
CA MET A 186 -12.68 -5.45 -1.25
C MET A 186 -11.73 -5.45 -0.07
N MET A 187 -10.50 -5.91 -0.26
CA MET A 187 -9.50 -6.04 0.81
C MET A 187 -8.35 -5.07 0.60
N PHE A 188 -8.12 -4.18 1.57
CA PHE A 188 -6.98 -3.27 1.61
C PHE A 188 -5.92 -3.82 2.58
N ILE A 189 -4.74 -4.11 2.05
CA ILE A 189 -3.63 -4.72 2.79
C ILE A 189 -2.47 -3.74 2.86
N ILE A 190 -2.22 -3.19 4.05
CA ILE A 190 -1.19 -2.17 4.28
C ILE A 190 0.05 -2.84 4.88
N GLY A 191 1.18 -2.79 4.18
CA GLY A 191 2.41 -3.38 4.70
C GLY A 191 3.60 -3.33 3.76
N GLY A 192 4.72 -3.84 4.24
CA GLY A 192 5.99 -3.87 3.52
C GLY A 192 6.07 -5.03 2.52
N ASP A 193 7.27 -5.25 2.00
CA ASP A 193 7.59 -6.23 0.96
C ASP A 193 6.99 -7.64 1.21
N GLY A 194 7.24 -8.23 2.37
CA GLY A 194 6.66 -9.55 2.69
C GLY A 194 5.13 -9.54 2.75
N THR A 195 4.53 -8.43 3.15
CA THR A 195 3.07 -8.26 3.16
C THR A 195 2.52 -8.16 1.75
N GLN A 196 3.19 -7.43 0.86
CA GLN A 196 2.75 -7.30 -0.53
C GLN A 196 2.85 -8.64 -1.28
N ARG A 197 3.88 -9.46 -0.99
CA ARG A 197 3.95 -10.84 -1.50
C ARG A 197 2.77 -11.69 -1.02
N GLY A 198 2.47 -11.66 0.28
CA GLY A 198 1.30 -12.35 0.81
C GLY A 198 -0.02 -11.84 0.22
N ALA A 199 -0.13 -10.53 -0.06
CA ALA A 199 -1.30 -9.98 -0.74
C ALA A 199 -1.45 -10.51 -2.18
N LEU A 200 -0.34 -10.69 -2.90
CA LEU A 200 -0.34 -11.31 -4.23
C LEU A 200 -0.76 -12.78 -4.16
N ASP A 201 -0.23 -13.54 -3.20
CA ASP A 201 -0.59 -14.94 -3.01
C ASP A 201 -2.09 -15.10 -2.68
N ILE A 202 -2.64 -14.19 -1.85
CA ILE A 202 -4.07 -14.12 -1.54
C ILE A 202 -4.87 -13.80 -2.82
N ALA A 203 -4.45 -12.84 -3.62
CA ALA A 203 -5.12 -12.48 -4.88
C ALA A 203 -5.13 -13.67 -5.87
N ASN A 204 -4.01 -14.38 -6.01
CA ASN A 204 -3.88 -15.56 -6.86
C ASN A 204 -4.82 -16.71 -6.39
N GLU A 205 -4.94 -16.94 -5.09
CA GLU A 205 -5.85 -17.95 -4.56
C GLU A 205 -7.33 -17.56 -4.74
N ILE A 206 -7.66 -16.28 -4.59
CA ILE A 206 -8.98 -15.73 -4.87
C ILE A 206 -9.36 -15.95 -6.34
N ASP A 207 -8.45 -15.66 -7.28
CA ASP A 207 -8.67 -15.89 -8.70
C ASP A 207 -8.83 -17.37 -9.04
N LYS A 208 -7.96 -18.23 -8.50
CA LYS A 208 -8.03 -19.69 -8.64
C LYS A 208 -9.36 -20.26 -8.16
N ARG A 209 -9.96 -19.68 -7.11
CA ARG A 209 -11.30 -20.07 -6.62
C ARG A 209 -12.44 -19.42 -7.41
N GLY A 210 -12.15 -18.55 -8.37
CA GLY A 210 -13.14 -17.80 -9.17
C GLY A 210 -13.95 -16.79 -8.36
N LEU A 211 -13.43 -16.34 -7.21
CA LEU A 211 -14.10 -15.40 -6.33
C LEU A 211 -14.03 -13.98 -6.88
N LYS A 212 -15.08 -13.19 -6.66
CA LYS A 212 -15.14 -11.79 -7.07
C LYS A 212 -14.76 -10.86 -5.90
N ILE A 213 -13.49 -10.91 -5.53
CA ILE A 213 -12.92 -10.15 -4.43
C ILE A 213 -11.71 -9.37 -4.96
N SER A 214 -11.67 -8.07 -4.70
CA SER A 214 -10.55 -7.21 -5.06
C SER A 214 -9.55 -7.14 -3.91
N VAL A 215 -8.27 -7.30 -4.20
CA VAL A 215 -7.17 -7.11 -3.25
C VAL A 215 -6.34 -5.91 -3.67
N VAL A 216 -6.19 -4.94 -2.77
CA VAL A 216 -5.43 -3.71 -2.98
C VAL A 216 -4.30 -3.65 -1.97
N GLY A 217 -3.06 -3.78 -2.44
CA GLY A 217 -1.87 -3.58 -1.64
C GLY A 217 -1.54 -2.09 -1.47
N ILE A 218 -1.35 -1.65 -0.23
CA ILE A 218 -0.87 -0.30 0.09
C ILE A 218 0.55 -0.44 0.65
N PRO A 219 1.57 -0.05 -0.12
CA PRO A 219 2.95 -0.22 0.29
C PRO A 219 3.29 0.65 1.49
N LYS A 220 3.93 0.03 2.50
CA LYS A 220 4.37 0.67 3.73
C LYS A 220 5.82 0.27 4.02
N THR A 221 6.73 1.23 3.92
CA THR A 221 8.11 1.12 4.36
C THR A 221 8.59 2.46 4.88
N VAL A 222 9.09 2.47 6.12
CA VAL A 222 9.74 3.66 6.67
C VAL A 222 11.12 3.87 6.06
N ASP A 223 11.70 2.83 5.50
CA ASP A 223 13.06 2.82 4.94
C ASP A 223 13.11 3.35 3.50
N ASN A 224 11.96 3.56 2.87
CA ASN A 224 11.80 3.99 1.47
C ASN A 224 12.53 3.08 0.47
N ASP A 225 12.55 1.77 0.73
CA ASP A 225 13.34 0.74 0.07
C ASP A 225 12.53 -0.18 -0.86
N LEU A 226 11.32 0.23 -1.24
CA LEU A 226 10.50 -0.48 -2.22
C LEU A 226 10.78 0.04 -3.63
N GLU A 227 11.08 -0.89 -4.52
CA GLU A 227 11.29 -0.57 -5.94
C GLU A 227 10.04 0.04 -6.56
N PHE A 228 10.22 0.97 -7.50
CA PHE A 228 9.15 1.73 -8.19
C PHE A 228 8.36 2.72 -7.31
N ILE A 229 8.74 2.90 -6.05
CA ILE A 229 8.12 3.87 -5.16
C ILE A 229 9.14 4.96 -4.84
N ASP A 230 8.93 6.15 -5.36
CA ASP A 230 9.82 7.29 -5.13
C ASP A 230 9.80 7.71 -3.67
N ARG A 231 8.60 7.78 -3.08
CA ARG A 231 8.38 8.18 -1.69
C ARG A 231 7.31 7.34 -1.03
N SER A 232 7.70 6.64 0.03
CA SER A 232 6.76 5.97 0.92
C SER A 232 6.28 6.92 2.02
N PHE A 233 5.03 6.78 2.44
CA PHE A 233 4.52 7.57 3.56
C PHE A 233 5.31 7.27 4.85
N GLY A 234 5.55 8.32 5.65
CA GLY A 234 6.26 8.23 6.92
C GLY A 234 7.79 8.30 6.83
N PHE A 235 8.39 8.12 5.65
CA PHE A 235 9.84 8.23 5.45
C PHE A 235 10.38 9.62 5.82
N GLU A 236 9.81 10.69 5.25
CA GLU A 236 10.25 12.07 5.55
C GLU A 236 10.04 12.43 7.03
N THR A 237 8.97 11.95 7.65
CA THR A 237 8.76 12.12 9.08
C THR A 237 9.85 11.43 9.90
N ALA A 238 10.27 10.22 9.48
CA ALA A 238 11.36 9.50 10.12
C ALA A 238 12.69 10.24 9.97
N VAL A 239 13.00 10.76 8.79
CA VAL A 239 14.20 11.60 8.52
C VAL A 239 14.19 12.84 9.40
N GLN A 240 13.07 13.57 9.47
CA GLN A 240 12.95 14.76 10.31
C GLN A 240 13.19 14.45 11.79
N LYS A 241 12.67 13.33 12.29
CA LYS A 241 12.90 12.88 13.67
C LYS A 241 14.33 12.41 13.91
N ALA A 242 14.93 11.73 12.95
CA ALA A 242 16.33 11.35 12.96
C ALA A 242 17.25 12.57 13.07
N THR A 243 16.99 13.60 12.26
CA THR A 243 17.73 14.87 12.29
C THR A 243 17.71 15.51 13.68
N GLN A 244 16.56 15.50 14.36
CA GLN A 244 16.46 16.02 15.74
C GLN A 244 17.36 15.25 16.71
N ALA A 245 17.37 13.91 16.61
CA ALA A 245 18.21 13.06 17.47
C ALA A 245 19.70 13.27 17.20
N VAL A 246 20.09 13.37 15.92
CA VAL A 246 21.47 13.63 15.49
C VAL A 246 21.95 14.98 16.02
N ASN A 247 21.15 16.04 15.87
CA ASN A 247 21.49 17.37 16.35
C ASN A 247 21.67 17.37 17.88
N SER A 248 20.81 16.69 18.64
CA SER A 248 20.92 16.61 20.09
C SER A 248 22.23 15.95 20.53
N ILE A 249 22.56 14.79 19.94
CA ILE A 249 23.79 14.07 20.32
C ILE A 249 25.07 14.78 19.82
N HIS A 250 24.96 15.51 18.68
CA HIS A 250 26.06 16.33 18.17
C HIS A 250 26.43 17.44 19.18
N MET A 251 25.44 18.15 19.72
CA MET A 251 25.67 19.16 20.75
C MET A 251 26.30 18.60 22.01
N GLU A 252 25.84 17.41 22.45
CA GLU A 252 26.43 16.73 23.61
C GLU A 252 27.88 16.34 23.35
N ALA A 253 28.17 15.73 22.17
CA ALA A 253 29.54 15.34 21.80
C ALA A 253 30.48 16.55 21.73
N HIS A 254 30.03 17.66 21.20
CA HIS A 254 30.80 18.91 21.13
C HIS A 254 31.13 19.50 22.51
N SER A 255 30.33 19.21 23.52
CA SER A 255 30.52 19.71 24.89
C SER A 255 31.57 18.95 25.68
N GLN A 256 32.13 17.86 25.12
CA GLN A 256 33.10 17.00 25.78
C GLN A 256 34.43 16.95 25.04
N ILE A 257 35.54 16.80 25.79
CA ILE A 257 36.86 16.59 25.17
C ILE A 257 36.86 15.20 24.51
N ASN A 258 37.13 15.16 23.20
CA ASN A 258 37.10 13.94 22.38
C ASN A 258 35.74 13.22 22.43
N GLY A 259 34.63 13.99 22.57
CA GLY A 259 33.30 13.45 22.63
C GLY A 259 32.90 12.72 21.34
N ILE A 260 32.29 11.56 21.47
CA ILE A 260 31.74 10.79 20.35
C ILE A 260 30.25 10.60 20.57
N GLY A 261 29.45 11.06 19.62
CA GLY A 261 28.03 10.84 19.59
C GLY A 261 27.68 9.62 18.72
N LEU A 262 26.86 8.70 19.24
CA LEU A 262 26.36 7.54 18.49
C LEU A 262 24.84 7.54 18.48
N VAL A 263 24.25 7.55 17.27
CA VAL A 263 22.80 7.44 17.08
C VAL A 263 22.49 6.23 16.22
N LYS A 264 21.62 5.35 16.70
CA LYS A 264 21.08 4.24 15.90
C LYS A 264 19.79 4.65 15.26
N LEU A 265 19.77 4.73 13.94
CA LEU A 265 18.58 5.03 13.14
C LEU A 265 17.96 3.74 12.58
N MET A 266 16.70 3.86 12.11
CA MET A 266 16.05 2.79 11.39
C MET A 266 16.63 2.62 9.99
N GLY A 267 16.39 1.47 9.36
CA GLY A 267 16.91 1.08 8.06
C GLY A 267 17.62 -0.27 8.15
N ARG A 268 17.06 -1.31 7.51
CA ARG A 268 17.63 -2.67 7.55
C ARG A 268 18.81 -2.83 6.60
N GLU A 269 18.58 -2.52 5.34
CA GLU A 269 19.52 -2.75 4.24
C GLU A 269 19.76 -1.48 3.42
N SER A 270 18.90 -0.48 3.57
CA SER A 270 19.05 0.86 3.01
C SER A 270 19.66 1.81 4.04
N GLY A 271 20.41 2.78 3.61
CA GLY A 271 20.94 3.86 4.44
C GLY A 271 20.11 5.16 4.31
N PHE A 272 18.98 5.14 3.63
CA PHE A 272 18.27 6.36 3.20
C PHE A 272 17.84 7.30 4.33
N ILE A 273 17.51 6.78 5.52
CA ILE A 273 17.19 7.64 6.67
C ILE A 273 18.44 8.29 7.25
N ALA A 274 19.61 7.62 7.13
CA ALA A 274 20.86 8.06 7.74
C ALA A 274 21.67 9.00 6.82
N THR A 275 21.42 8.97 5.53
CA THR A 275 22.06 9.81 4.52
C THR A 275 21.27 11.09 4.25
#